data_13378690ceaea776a716f53b8c2e760a
#
_entry.id   13378690ceaea776a716f53b8c2e760a
#
_cell.length_a   1.000
_cell.length_b   1.000
_cell.length_c   1.000
_cell.angle_alpha   90.00
_cell.angle_beta   90.00
_cell.angle_gamma   90.00
#
_symmetry.space_group_name_H-M   'P 1'
#
loop_
_entity.id
_entity.type
_entity.pdbx_description
1 polymer ?
#
loop_
_entity_poly.entity_id
_entity_poly.type
_entity_poly.pdbx_seq_one_letter_code
_entity_poly.pdbx_strand_id
1 'polypeptide(L)'
;VLTFLYGRQDTCLPDTPSVTPPIFFRKESNMQKILFFDIDGTLVGFDGKMSPSTMEALRAARAKGHKIFLCTGRSLNQIYDYLLDFGFDGIVAAAGGYVEYQGEIIFHDVFGEKLIEDTFEKIAYSGTAMLVQNKAASVTTTDWGNTFLNIFAGQIGSNKLEDNPTLSKLVVDDDVAGYARKYADMESIIYCKCPYTIPELEQMLDDQLEITPSSFKEPDPYSGEITLKRTNKATGMQKVLDALDAAREDTIAFGDGANDIDMLHFAGTGVAMGNAQDCAKTAADMITDDIREDGLRRAM
;
A
#
# COMPACT_ATOMS: atom_id res chain seq x y z
N VAL A 1 8.12 -71.20 -11.55
CA VAL A 1 9.16 -70.27 -11.16
C VAL A 1 8.77 -68.87 -11.68
N LEU A 2 8.13 -68.07 -10.85
CA LEU A 2 7.79 -66.65 -11.12
C LEU A 2 8.31 -65.81 -9.97
N THR A 3 9.33 -65.04 -10.25
CA THR A 3 9.94 -64.09 -9.34
C THR A 3 9.16 -62.78 -9.39
N PHE A 4 8.56 -62.34 -8.30
CA PHE A 4 7.95 -61.02 -8.14
C PHE A 4 9.00 -60.02 -7.73
N LEU A 5 9.21 -59.02 -8.58
CA LEU A 5 10.00 -57.80 -8.27
C LEU A 5 9.11 -56.80 -7.58
N TYR A 6 9.41 -56.48 -6.32
CA TYR A 6 8.82 -55.38 -5.57
C TYR A 6 9.52 -54.08 -5.99
N GLY A 7 8.81 -53.22 -6.73
CA GLY A 7 9.23 -51.85 -7.00
C GLY A 7 8.98 -50.99 -5.75
N ARG A 8 10.04 -50.35 -5.26
CA ARG A 8 9.93 -49.28 -4.25
C ARG A 8 9.29 -48.06 -4.91
N GLN A 9 8.16 -47.63 -4.40
CA GLN A 9 7.60 -46.32 -4.66
C GLN A 9 8.34 -45.35 -3.76
N ASP A 10 9.22 -44.50 -4.36
CA ASP A 10 9.76 -43.33 -3.74
C ASP A 10 8.62 -42.30 -3.69
N THR A 11 8.00 -42.17 -2.53
CA THR A 11 7.10 -41.03 -2.22
C THR A 11 7.99 -39.82 -1.97
N CYS A 12 8.12 -38.96 -2.97
CA CYS A 12 8.57 -37.58 -2.76
C CYS A 12 7.56 -36.88 -1.84
N LEU A 13 7.93 -36.67 -0.60
CA LEU A 13 7.29 -35.70 0.27
C LEU A 13 7.61 -34.31 -0.29
N PRO A 14 6.65 -33.39 -0.38
CA PRO A 14 6.96 -32.05 -0.77
C PRO A 14 7.91 -31.42 0.27
N ASP A 15 9.00 -30.83 -0.21
CA ASP A 15 9.93 -30.09 0.61
C ASP A 15 9.16 -28.98 1.34
N THR A 16 9.11 -29.10 2.66
CA THR A 16 8.68 -28.00 3.52
C THR A 16 9.68 -26.85 3.31
N PRO A 17 9.21 -25.63 3.02
CA PRO A 17 10.13 -24.50 2.91
C PRO A 17 10.90 -24.37 4.22
N SER A 18 12.21 -24.45 4.13
CA SER A 18 13.10 -24.28 5.27
C SER A 18 12.91 -22.88 5.82
N VAL A 19 12.47 -22.77 7.07
CA VAL A 19 12.45 -21.50 7.80
C VAL A 19 13.91 -21.02 7.88
N THR A 20 14.26 -20.11 7.00
CA THR A 20 15.61 -19.52 6.97
C THR A 20 15.77 -18.63 8.21
N PRO A 21 16.85 -18.73 8.98
CA PRO A 21 17.07 -17.90 10.16
C PRO A 21 17.18 -16.42 9.76
N PRO A 22 16.85 -15.48 10.68
CA PRO A 22 16.81 -14.05 10.41
C PRO A 22 18.12 -13.56 9.79
N ILE A 23 18.04 -12.99 8.58
CA ILE A 23 19.19 -12.68 7.73
C ILE A 23 19.90 -11.39 8.16
N PHE A 24 19.21 -10.51 8.89
CA PHE A 24 19.66 -9.15 9.11
C PHE A 24 20.79 -8.99 10.14
N PHE A 25 21.11 -10.00 10.90
CA PHE A 25 22.11 -9.92 11.96
C PHE A 25 23.24 -10.95 11.85
N ARG A 26 23.54 -11.39 10.64
CA ARG A 26 24.88 -11.98 10.44
C ARG A 26 25.92 -10.90 10.72
N LYS A 27 26.86 -11.26 11.58
CA LYS A 27 27.83 -10.46 12.30
C LYS A 27 28.80 -9.58 11.47
N GLU A 28 28.51 -9.20 10.22
CA GLU A 28 29.51 -8.66 9.28
C GLU A 28 29.11 -7.41 8.47
N SER A 29 28.09 -6.65 8.83
CA SER A 29 28.01 -5.30 8.26
C SER A 29 27.43 -4.30 9.25
N ASN A 30 28.29 -3.40 9.69
CA ASN A 30 27.95 -2.15 10.38
C ASN A 30 27.29 -1.15 9.38
N MET A 31 26.69 -1.63 8.29
CA MET A 31 26.11 -0.78 7.26
C MET A 31 24.67 -0.42 7.61
N GLN A 32 24.39 0.87 7.56
CA GLN A 32 23.05 1.43 7.70
C GLN A 32 22.15 0.86 6.60
N LYS A 33 20.99 0.34 6.97
CA LYS A 33 19.94 -0.08 6.03
C LYS A 33 18.77 0.89 6.05
N ILE A 34 18.05 0.95 4.93
CA ILE A 34 16.86 1.76 4.74
C ILE A 34 15.69 0.80 4.58
N LEU A 35 14.79 0.82 5.56
CA LEU A 35 13.69 -0.13 5.68
C LEU A 35 12.39 0.56 5.26
N PHE A 36 11.69 -0.03 4.31
CA PHE A 36 10.39 0.45 3.84
C PHE A 36 9.30 -0.54 4.26
N PHE A 37 8.23 -0.03 4.82
CA PHE A 37 7.14 -0.85 5.34
C PHE A 37 5.81 -0.41 4.74
N ASP A 38 5.09 -1.35 4.16
CA ASP A 38 3.67 -1.15 3.94
C ASP A 38 2.92 -1.09 5.27
N ILE A 39 1.70 -0.53 5.25
CA ILE A 39 0.88 -0.34 6.45
C ILE A 39 -0.05 -1.54 6.67
N ASP A 40 -0.98 -1.75 5.76
CA ASP A 40 -2.12 -2.64 5.96
C ASP A 40 -1.76 -4.11 5.68
N GLY A 41 -1.78 -4.94 6.71
CA GLY A 41 -1.35 -6.33 6.58
C GLY A 41 0.16 -6.53 6.80
N THR A 42 0.93 -5.46 6.92
CA THR A 42 2.38 -5.48 7.17
C THR A 42 2.74 -4.89 8.53
N LEU A 43 2.55 -3.59 8.76
CA LEU A 43 2.73 -2.94 10.06
C LEU A 43 1.50 -3.05 10.95
N VAL A 44 0.33 -2.95 10.34
CA VAL A 44 -0.96 -2.83 11.01
C VAL A 44 -1.81 -4.05 10.69
N GLY A 45 -2.25 -4.73 11.73
CA GLY A 45 -3.15 -5.88 11.60
C GLY A 45 -4.59 -5.47 11.21
N PHE A 46 -5.42 -6.47 10.99
CA PHE A 46 -6.85 -6.28 10.63
C PHE A 46 -7.69 -5.57 11.72
N ASP A 47 -7.11 -5.38 12.91
CA ASP A 47 -7.70 -4.64 14.02
C ASP A 47 -7.33 -3.15 14.00
N GLY A 48 -6.57 -2.70 13.00
CA GLY A 48 -6.12 -1.31 12.86
C GLY A 48 -4.99 -0.93 13.81
N LYS A 49 -4.26 -1.91 14.37
CA LYS A 49 -3.21 -1.66 15.37
C LYS A 49 -1.88 -2.28 14.99
N MET A 50 -0.81 -1.58 15.32
CA MET A 50 0.56 -2.12 15.28
C MET A 50 0.84 -2.87 16.60
N SER A 51 1.38 -4.10 16.50
CA SER A 51 1.67 -4.90 17.68
C SER A 51 2.82 -4.31 18.51
N PRO A 52 2.84 -4.52 19.84
CA PRO A 52 3.97 -4.09 20.68
C PRO A 52 5.32 -4.66 20.23
N SER A 53 5.35 -5.91 19.76
CA SER A 53 6.55 -6.56 19.23
C SER A 53 7.08 -5.90 17.96
N THR A 54 6.19 -5.49 17.05
CA THR A 54 6.54 -4.71 15.86
C THR A 54 7.12 -3.34 16.26
N MET A 55 6.49 -2.63 17.21
CA MET A 55 6.99 -1.35 17.71
C MET A 55 8.40 -1.48 18.33
N GLU A 56 8.65 -2.55 19.10
CA GLU A 56 9.98 -2.84 19.68
C GLU A 56 11.02 -3.10 18.59
N ALA A 57 10.68 -3.89 17.56
CA ALA A 57 11.57 -4.20 16.44
C ALA A 57 11.96 -2.94 15.65
N LEU A 58 11.00 -2.07 15.33
CA LEU A 58 11.27 -0.79 14.67
C LEU A 58 12.17 0.14 15.49
N ARG A 59 11.91 0.25 16.81
CA ARG A 59 12.78 1.02 17.71
C ARG A 59 14.19 0.45 17.79
N ALA A 60 14.33 -0.88 17.82
CA ALA A 60 15.62 -1.55 17.83
C ALA A 60 16.40 -1.32 16.54
N ALA A 61 15.72 -1.35 15.36
CA ALA A 61 16.32 -1.03 14.08
C ALA A 61 16.86 0.41 14.04
N ARG A 62 16.07 1.38 14.49
CA ARG A 62 16.52 2.78 14.60
C ARG A 62 17.69 2.94 15.56
N ALA A 63 17.66 2.27 16.71
CA ALA A 63 18.76 2.31 17.68
C ALA A 63 20.08 1.76 17.12
N LYS A 64 20.01 0.87 16.10
CA LYS A 64 21.18 0.38 15.35
C LYS A 64 21.60 1.29 14.21
N GLY A 65 20.92 2.43 14.03
CA GLY A 65 21.23 3.42 13.01
C GLY A 65 20.56 3.17 11.66
N HIS A 66 19.65 2.19 11.56
CA HIS A 66 18.85 2.01 10.33
C HIS A 66 17.79 3.11 10.20
N LYS A 67 17.42 3.45 8.98
CA LYS A 67 16.32 4.36 8.68
C LYS A 67 15.05 3.59 8.40
N ILE A 68 13.91 4.08 8.89
CA ILE A 68 12.61 3.44 8.71
C ILE A 68 11.64 4.38 8.01
N PHE A 69 10.96 3.89 6.98
CA PHE A 69 10.01 4.65 6.16
C PHE A 69 8.68 3.92 6.08
N LEU A 70 7.57 4.67 6.16
CA LEU A 70 6.29 4.18 5.68
C LEU A 70 6.31 4.16 4.14
N CYS A 71 5.69 3.14 3.54
CA CYS A 71 5.54 3.04 2.08
C CYS A 71 4.17 2.45 1.73
N THR A 72 3.19 3.32 1.49
CA THR A 72 1.78 2.95 1.44
C THR A 72 1.04 3.51 0.22
N GLY A 73 -0.03 2.82 -0.21
CA GLY A 73 -1.00 3.35 -1.16
C GLY A 73 -1.87 4.46 -0.60
N ARG A 74 -2.00 4.54 0.73
CA ARG A 74 -2.80 5.56 1.40
C ARG A 74 -2.26 6.96 1.11
N SER A 75 -3.15 7.94 0.87
CA SER A 75 -2.80 9.35 0.95
C SER A 75 -2.43 9.73 2.39
N LEU A 76 -1.64 10.78 2.57
CA LEU A 76 -1.13 11.18 3.89
C LEU A 76 -2.25 11.36 4.94
N ASN A 77 -3.38 11.95 4.53
CA ASN A 77 -4.53 12.15 5.41
C ASN A 77 -5.17 10.85 5.94
N GLN A 78 -4.95 9.72 5.27
CA GLN A 78 -5.52 8.42 5.61
C GLN A 78 -4.59 7.57 6.49
N ILE A 79 -3.36 8.03 6.74
CA ILE A 79 -2.45 7.36 7.65
C ILE A 79 -2.93 7.58 9.08
N TYR A 80 -2.87 6.54 9.89
CA TYR A 80 -3.23 6.60 11.32
C TYR A 80 -2.33 7.58 12.06
N ASP A 81 -2.90 8.48 12.85
CA ASP A 81 -2.15 9.50 13.58
C ASP A 81 -1.06 8.88 14.48
N TYR A 82 -1.33 7.73 15.12
CA TYR A 82 -0.34 7.04 15.95
C TYR A 82 0.88 6.50 15.16
N LEU A 83 0.74 6.24 13.84
CA LEU A 83 1.87 5.90 12.96
C LEU A 83 2.69 7.15 12.63
N LEU A 84 2.03 8.27 12.35
CA LEU A 84 2.70 9.55 12.12
C LEU A 84 3.50 9.97 13.38
N ASP A 85 2.91 9.78 14.57
CA ASP A 85 3.53 10.08 15.87
C ASP A 85 4.63 9.09 16.25
N PHE A 86 4.70 7.90 15.65
CA PHE A 86 5.71 6.89 15.98
C PHE A 86 7.14 7.36 15.68
N GLY A 87 7.31 8.24 14.72
CA GLY A 87 8.58 8.85 14.37
C GLY A 87 9.35 8.07 13.32
N PHE A 88 8.72 7.70 12.22
CA PHE A 88 9.42 7.25 11.03
C PHE A 88 10.36 8.36 10.51
N ASP A 89 11.44 7.97 9.81
CA ASP A 89 12.37 8.93 9.22
C ASP A 89 11.77 9.66 8.02
N GLY A 90 10.75 9.08 7.38
CA GLY A 90 9.98 9.67 6.30
C GLY A 90 8.82 8.78 5.84
N ILE A 91 8.10 9.25 4.84
CA ILE A 91 6.86 8.67 4.35
C ILE A 91 6.88 8.67 2.82
N VAL A 92 6.55 7.53 2.24
CA VAL A 92 6.12 7.36 0.85
C VAL A 92 4.64 7.04 0.90
N ALA A 93 3.79 7.99 0.50
CA ALA A 93 2.33 7.88 0.50
C ALA A 93 1.76 8.01 -0.92
N ALA A 94 0.43 7.87 -1.06
CA ALA A 94 -0.27 7.94 -2.33
C ALA A 94 0.39 7.08 -3.42
N ALA A 95 0.74 5.83 -3.07
CA ALA A 95 1.45 4.89 -3.94
C ALA A 95 2.72 5.50 -4.60
N GLY A 96 3.47 6.34 -3.88
CA GLY A 96 4.68 6.98 -4.39
C GLY A 96 4.46 8.38 -4.95
N GLY A 97 3.23 8.87 -5.04
CA GLY A 97 2.89 10.23 -5.46
C GLY A 97 3.29 11.31 -4.44
N TYR A 98 3.42 10.94 -3.17
CA TYR A 98 3.86 11.83 -2.10
C TYR A 98 5.06 11.22 -1.39
N VAL A 99 6.15 11.99 -1.25
CA VAL A 99 7.34 11.58 -0.50
C VAL A 99 7.81 12.68 0.43
N GLU A 100 7.95 12.34 1.70
CA GLU A 100 8.45 13.19 2.77
C GLU A 100 9.68 12.56 3.43
N TYR A 101 10.68 13.36 3.72
CA TYR A 101 11.84 12.97 4.50
C TYR A 101 12.16 14.03 5.56
N GLN A 102 12.24 13.63 6.83
CA GLN A 102 12.51 14.51 7.97
C GLN A 102 11.54 15.71 8.08
N GLY A 103 10.28 15.54 7.71
CA GLY A 103 9.25 16.59 7.74
C GLY A 103 9.26 17.52 6.52
N GLU A 104 10.16 17.30 5.56
CA GLU A 104 10.25 18.07 4.31
C GLU A 104 9.66 17.26 3.16
N ILE A 105 8.71 17.84 2.42
CA ILE A 105 8.17 17.24 1.19
C ILE A 105 9.24 17.32 0.11
N ILE A 106 9.77 16.16 -0.30
CA ILE A 106 10.80 16.07 -1.34
C ILE A 106 10.23 15.73 -2.72
N PHE A 107 9.01 15.20 -2.77
CA PHE A 107 8.30 14.94 -4.02
C PHE A 107 6.78 14.95 -3.78
N HIS A 108 6.03 15.57 -4.68
CA HIS A 108 4.57 15.53 -4.66
C HIS A 108 4.04 15.63 -6.09
N ASP A 109 3.46 14.55 -6.58
CA ASP A 109 2.86 14.46 -7.90
C ASP A 109 1.33 14.40 -7.78
N VAL A 110 0.66 15.20 -8.60
CA VAL A 110 -0.79 15.41 -8.50
C VAL A 110 -1.41 15.43 -9.89
N PHE A 111 -2.72 15.21 -9.96
CA PHE A 111 -3.45 15.19 -11.23
C PHE A 111 -3.39 16.52 -11.96
N GLY A 112 -3.53 17.63 -11.23
CA GLY A 112 -3.70 18.95 -11.80
C GLY A 112 -5.11 19.21 -12.36
N GLU A 113 -5.46 20.49 -12.50
CA GLU A 113 -6.82 20.93 -12.80
C GLU A 113 -7.40 20.29 -14.08
N LYS A 114 -6.64 20.33 -15.17
CA LYS A 114 -7.12 19.83 -16.47
C LYS A 114 -7.42 18.33 -16.46
N LEU A 115 -6.54 17.51 -15.86
CA LEU A 115 -6.72 16.06 -15.82
C LEU A 115 -7.94 15.68 -14.97
N ILE A 116 -8.19 16.44 -13.89
CA ILE A 116 -9.40 16.28 -13.06
C ILE A 116 -10.65 16.64 -13.85
N GLU A 117 -10.66 17.78 -14.53
CA GLU A 117 -11.80 18.19 -15.38
C GLU A 117 -12.12 17.12 -16.42
N ASP A 118 -11.12 16.67 -17.18
CA ASP A 118 -11.29 15.64 -18.22
C ASP A 118 -11.80 14.31 -17.65
N THR A 119 -11.34 13.93 -16.44
CA THR A 119 -11.78 12.70 -15.75
C THR A 119 -13.22 12.84 -15.28
N PHE A 120 -13.57 13.96 -14.65
CA PHE A 120 -14.90 14.18 -14.10
C PHE A 120 -15.97 14.33 -15.19
N GLU A 121 -15.67 14.97 -16.31
CA GLU A 121 -16.57 15.05 -17.45
C GLU A 121 -17.02 13.65 -17.91
N LYS A 122 -16.13 12.66 -17.81
CA LYS A 122 -16.39 11.28 -18.25
C LYS A 122 -17.13 10.44 -17.21
N ILE A 123 -16.83 10.56 -15.93
CA ILE A 123 -17.30 9.62 -14.90
C ILE A 123 -18.15 10.23 -13.78
N ALA A 124 -17.99 11.50 -13.42
CA ALA A 124 -18.65 12.08 -12.25
C ALA A 124 -20.19 12.10 -12.35
N TYR A 125 -20.70 12.23 -13.55
CA TYR A 125 -22.15 12.30 -13.81
C TYR A 125 -22.76 10.98 -14.32
N SER A 126 -21.98 9.91 -14.32
CA SER A 126 -22.41 8.58 -14.81
C SER A 126 -23.15 7.76 -13.73
N GLY A 127 -23.30 8.26 -12.52
CA GLY A 127 -23.79 7.52 -11.34
C GLY A 127 -22.69 6.90 -10.50
N THR A 128 -21.42 7.12 -10.87
CA THR A 128 -20.25 6.67 -10.12
C THR A 128 -20.15 7.44 -8.81
N ALA A 129 -20.00 6.73 -7.70
CA ALA A 129 -19.63 7.35 -6.42
C ALA A 129 -18.11 7.48 -6.33
N MET A 130 -17.61 8.66 -5.95
CA MET A 130 -16.19 8.96 -5.91
C MET A 130 -15.76 9.51 -4.56
N LEU A 131 -14.55 9.13 -4.16
CA LEU A 131 -13.82 9.66 -3.03
C LEU A 131 -12.48 10.18 -3.57
N VAL A 132 -12.38 11.49 -3.62
CA VAL A 132 -11.19 12.19 -4.11
C VAL A 132 -10.20 12.38 -2.98
N GLN A 133 -8.94 12.10 -3.22
CA GLN A 133 -7.93 12.11 -2.17
C GLN A 133 -6.79 13.06 -2.48
N ASN A 134 -6.41 13.83 -1.48
CA ASN A 134 -5.17 14.58 -1.45
C ASN A 134 -4.49 14.45 -0.08
N LYS A 135 -3.32 15.00 0.10
CA LYS A 135 -2.57 14.92 1.37
C LYS A 135 -3.32 15.46 2.60
N ALA A 136 -4.29 16.35 2.41
CA ALA A 136 -5.00 17.03 3.50
C ALA A 136 -6.36 16.41 3.83
N ALA A 137 -7.08 15.88 2.83
CA ALA A 137 -8.46 15.43 2.99
C ALA A 137 -8.83 14.31 2.00
N SER A 138 -9.83 13.53 2.39
CA SER A 138 -10.64 12.71 1.50
C SER A 138 -11.95 13.45 1.26
N VAL A 139 -12.25 13.79 0.01
CA VAL A 139 -13.39 14.65 -0.37
C VAL A 139 -14.42 13.85 -1.13
N THR A 140 -15.70 14.02 -0.79
CA THR A 140 -16.82 13.34 -1.45
C THR A 140 -18.05 14.22 -1.43
N THR A 141 -19.13 13.85 -2.14
CA THR A 141 -20.43 14.47 -1.99
C THR A 141 -21.26 13.79 -0.89
N THR A 142 -22.35 14.40 -0.47
CA THR A 142 -23.31 13.79 0.47
C THR A 142 -23.78 12.42 -0.03
N ASP A 143 -24.18 12.30 -1.30
CA ASP A 143 -24.70 11.05 -1.87
C ASP A 143 -23.62 9.99 -2.07
N TRP A 144 -22.45 10.39 -2.55
CA TRP A 144 -21.30 9.47 -2.70
C TRP A 144 -20.80 8.98 -1.35
N GLY A 145 -20.69 9.88 -0.36
CA GLY A 145 -20.28 9.54 0.99
C GLY A 145 -21.21 8.51 1.64
N ASN A 146 -22.52 8.66 1.49
CA ASN A 146 -23.50 7.67 1.96
C ASN A 146 -23.30 6.30 1.26
N THR A 147 -22.93 6.29 -0.02
CA THR A 147 -22.62 5.04 -0.74
C THR A 147 -21.39 4.36 -0.15
N PHE A 148 -20.29 5.09 0.09
CA PHE A 148 -19.08 4.56 0.71
C PHE A 148 -19.31 4.07 2.13
N LEU A 149 -20.03 4.84 2.96
CA LEU A 149 -20.38 4.45 4.32
C LEU A 149 -21.13 3.10 4.35
N ASN A 150 -22.07 2.88 3.44
CA ASN A 150 -22.81 1.61 3.35
C ASN A 150 -21.88 0.44 2.94
N ILE A 151 -20.94 0.65 2.02
CA ILE A 151 -19.97 -0.37 1.59
C ILE A 151 -19.04 -0.71 2.75
N PHE A 152 -18.44 0.29 3.40
CA PHE A 152 -17.54 0.09 4.53
C PHE A 152 -18.23 -0.55 5.73
N ALA A 153 -19.46 -0.13 6.06
CA ALA A 153 -20.24 -0.75 7.13
C ALA A 153 -20.47 -2.24 6.91
N GLY A 154 -20.68 -2.66 5.66
CA GLY A 154 -20.81 -4.06 5.27
C GLY A 154 -19.53 -4.86 5.44
N GLN A 155 -18.38 -4.22 5.29
CA GLN A 155 -17.07 -4.88 5.31
C GLN A 155 -16.43 -4.97 6.70
N ILE A 156 -16.44 -3.87 7.46
CA ILE A 156 -15.73 -3.76 8.74
C ILE A 156 -16.66 -3.75 9.96
N GLY A 157 -17.98 -3.69 9.73
CA GLY A 157 -18.99 -3.55 10.76
C GLY A 157 -19.21 -2.08 11.18
N SER A 158 -20.45 -1.71 11.44
CA SER A 158 -20.86 -0.35 11.77
C SER A 158 -20.16 0.27 12.99
N ASN A 159 -19.69 -0.55 13.93
CA ASN A 159 -19.04 -0.12 15.17
C ASN A 159 -17.57 0.33 14.99
N LYS A 160 -16.99 0.16 13.80
CA LYS A 160 -15.60 0.52 13.50
C LYS A 160 -15.44 1.65 12.50
N LEU A 161 -16.54 2.25 12.06
CA LEU A 161 -16.51 3.34 11.07
C LEU A 161 -15.84 4.60 11.63
N GLU A 162 -16.05 4.89 12.91
CA GLU A 162 -15.48 6.09 13.58
C GLU A 162 -13.95 6.02 13.71
N ASP A 163 -13.40 4.80 13.83
CA ASP A 163 -11.96 4.57 13.96
C ASP A 163 -11.25 4.44 12.59
N ASN A 164 -11.99 4.48 11.48
CA ASN A 164 -11.41 4.38 10.15
C ASN A 164 -10.84 5.73 9.72
N PRO A 165 -9.52 5.86 9.47
CA PRO A 165 -8.90 7.14 9.16
C PRO A 165 -9.41 7.77 7.87
N THR A 166 -9.83 6.98 6.89
CA THR A 166 -10.43 7.47 5.65
C THR A 166 -11.77 8.18 5.91
N LEU A 167 -12.57 7.63 6.82
CA LEU A 167 -13.92 8.15 7.12
C LEU A 167 -13.90 9.25 8.17
N SER A 168 -12.99 9.20 9.13
CA SER A 168 -12.88 10.21 10.20
C SER A 168 -12.42 11.58 9.69
N LYS A 169 -11.70 11.61 8.57
CA LYS A 169 -11.20 12.86 7.93
C LYS A 169 -11.94 13.18 6.62
N LEU A 170 -13.18 12.70 6.49
CA LEU A 170 -13.99 12.92 5.29
C LEU A 170 -14.51 14.36 5.24
N VAL A 171 -14.28 15.02 4.11
CA VAL A 171 -14.85 16.33 3.80
C VAL A 171 -16.00 16.15 2.81
N VAL A 172 -17.16 16.69 3.15
CA VAL A 172 -18.33 16.70 2.25
C VAL A 172 -18.36 18.02 1.50
N ASP A 173 -18.30 17.96 0.18
CA ASP A 173 -18.44 19.10 -0.71
C ASP A 173 -19.32 18.67 -1.90
N ASP A 174 -20.50 19.27 -2.03
CA ASP A 174 -21.46 18.92 -3.08
C ASP A 174 -21.24 19.70 -4.39
N ASP A 175 -20.25 20.62 -4.45
CA ASP A 175 -19.89 21.36 -5.64
C ASP A 175 -18.88 20.60 -6.52
N VAL A 176 -19.30 19.49 -7.13
CA VAL A 176 -18.45 18.67 -8.00
C VAL A 176 -17.86 19.47 -9.17
N ALA A 177 -18.62 20.43 -9.70
CA ALA A 177 -18.14 21.28 -10.80
C ALA A 177 -16.95 22.18 -10.41
N GLY A 178 -16.78 22.45 -9.10
CA GLY A 178 -15.66 23.20 -8.58
C GLY A 178 -14.44 22.36 -8.18
N TYR A 179 -14.54 21.01 -8.15
CA TYR A 179 -13.50 20.12 -7.65
C TYR A 179 -12.14 20.33 -8.31
N ALA A 180 -12.10 20.42 -9.64
CA ALA A 180 -10.85 20.56 -10.39
C ALA A 180 -10.00 21.76 -9.92
N ARG A 181 -10.67 22.87 -9.61
CA ARG A 181 -10.00 24.07 -9.09
C ARG A 181 -9.68 24.02 -7.61
N LYS A 182 -10.61 23.44 -6.81
CA LYS A 182 -10.44 23.37 -5.33
C LYS A 182 -9.41 22.31 -4.93
N TYR A 183 -9.33 21.22 -5.68
CA TYR A 183 -8.58 20.03 -5.35
C TYR A 183 -7.59 19.64 -6.47
N ALA A 184 -6.95 20.66 -7.09
CA ALA A 184 -5.96 20.47 -8.14
C ALA A 184 -4.73 19.67 -7.66
N ASP A 185 -4.54 19.54 -6.34
CA ASP A 185 -3.53 18.72 -5.68
C ASP A 185 -4.00 17.28 -5.39
N MET A 186 -5.04 16.80 -6.11
CA MET A 186 -5.55 15.44 -6.01
C MET A 186 -4.48 14.41 -6.37
N GLU A 187 -4.37 13.37 -5.54
CA GLU A 187 -3.39 12.28 -5.66
C GLU A 187 -4.04 11.01 -6.24
N SER A 188 -5.29 10.74 -5.86
CA SER A 188 -6.06 9.59 -6.35
C SER A 188 -7.56 9.80 -6.27
N ILE A 189 -8.31 8.95 -6.98
CA ILE A 189 -9.77 8.85 -6.90
C ILE A 189 -10.14 7.40 -6.62
N ILE A 190 -10.70 7.11 -5.46
CA ILE A 190 -11.39 5.84 -5.22
C ILE A 190 -12.80 5.96 -5.78
N TYR A 191 -13.23 4.98 -6.55
CA TYR A 191 -14.57 4.97 -7.12
C TYR A 191 -15.29 3.64 -6.88
N CYS A 192 -16.63 3.71 -6.84
CA CYS A 192 -17.49 2.53 -6.80
C CYS A 192 -18.80 2.77 -7.54
N LYS A 193 -19.50 1.67 -7.88
CA LYS A 193 -20.74 1.69 -8.68
C LYS A 193 -20.57 2.41 -10.02
N CYS A 194 -19.40 2.35 -10.61
CA CYS A 194 -19.17 2.87 -11.94
C CYS A 194 -19.96 2.02 -12.97
N PRO A 195 -20.63 2.61 -13.97
CA PRO A 195 -21.29 1.84 -15.02
C PRO A 195 -20.32 1.20 -16.02
N TYR A 196 -19.03 1.53 -15.92
CA TYR A 196 -17.96 1.05 -16.80
C TYR A 196 -17.02 0.10 -16.06
N THR A 197 -16.59 -0.94 -16.74
CA THR A 197 -15.52 -1.84 -16.26
C THR A 197 -14.15 -1.17 -16.36
N ILE A 198 -13.14 -1.71 -15.67
CA ILE A 198 -11.76 -1.19 -15.75
C ILE A 198 -11.26 -1.08 -17.20
N PRO A 199 -11.38 -2.12 -18.07
CA PRO A 199 -10.95 -2.00 -19.47
C PRO A 199 -11.69 -0.94 -20.30
N GLU A 200 -12.96 -0.64 -19.97
CA GLU A 200 -13.71 0.44 -20.61
C GLU A 200 -13.23 1.81 -20.14
N LEU A 201 -12.95 1.95 -18.83
CA LEU A 201 -12.37 3.18 -18.27
C LEU A 201 -10.97 3.47 -18.80
N GLU A 202 -10.12 2.46 -18.96
CA GLU A 202 -8.79 2.60 -19.57
C GLU A 202 -8.83 3.15 -20.99
N GLN A 203 -9.90 2.85 -21.75
CA GLN A 203 -10.11 3.40 -23.09
C GLN A 203 -10.69 4.83 -23.08
N MET A 204 -11.37 5.20 -22.01
CA MET A 204 -12.07 6.48 -21.88
C MET A 204 -11.20 7.57 -21.26
N LEU A 205 -10.39 7.21 -20.26
CA LEU A 205 -9.60 8.16 -19.48
C LEU A 205 -8.28 8.48 -20.18
N ASP A 206 -7.59 9.49 -19.66
CA ASP A 206 -6.26 9.89 -20.15
C ASP A 206 -5.24 8.77 -19.93
N ASP A 207 -4.31 8.61 -20.86
CA ASP A 207 -3.28 7.56 -20.82
C ASP A 207 -2.23 7.75 -19.70
N GLN A 208 -2.21 8.92 -19.06
CA GLN A 208 -1.42 9.18 -17.84
C GLN A 208 -2.00 8.53 -16.58
N LEU A 209 -3.26 8.07 -16.64
CA LEU A 209 -3.95 7.45 -15.51
C LEU A 209 -3.80 5.93 -15.53
N GLU A 210 -3.65 5.36 -14.35
CA GLU A 210 -3.73 3.93 -14.10
C GLU A 210 -4.97 3.61 -13.28
N ILE A 211 -5.62 2.51 -13.61
CA ILE A 211 -6.82 2.07 -12.91
C ILE A 211 -6.53 0.70 -12.29
N THR A 212 -6.56 0.65 -10.97
CA THR A 212 -6.38 -0.60 -10.22
C THR A 212 -7.70 -1.06 -9.62
N PRO A 213 -7.95 -2.39 -9.55
CA PRO A 213 -9.10 -2.92 -8.83
C PRO A 213 -9.12 -2.46 -7.37
N SER A 214 -10.31 -2.22 -6.83
CA SER A 214 -10.44 -1.91 -5.40
C SER A 214 -9.89 -3.04 -4.54
N SER A 215 -9.28 -2.69 -3.41
CA SER A 215 -8.82 -3.62 -2.38
C SER A 215 -9.97 -4.19 -1.52
N PHE A 216 -11.22 -4.04 -1.97
CA PHE A 216 -12.39 -4.57 -1.29
C PHE A 216 -12.36 -6.11 -1.28
N LYS A 217 -12.94 -6.68 -0.21
CA LYS A 217 -12.87 -8.10 0.10
C LYS A 217 -13.37 -9.02 -1.03
N GLU A 218 -14.27 -8.51 -1.87
CA GLU A 218 -14.73 -9.20 -3.08
C GLU A 218 -14.37 -8.38 -4.31
N PRO A 219 -13.79 -8.99 -5.35
CA PRO A 219 -13.48 -8.29 -6.59
C PRO A 219 -14.76 -7.72 -7.22
N ASP A 220 -14.78 -6.40 -7.42
CA ASP A 220 -15.86 -5.71 -8.10
C ASP A 220 -15.29 -5.00 -9.34
N PRO A 221 -15.65 -5.43 -10.57
CA PRO A 221 -15.12 -4.83 -11.79
C PRO A 221 -15.60 -3.38 -12.02
N TYR A 222 -16.53 -2.92 -11.20
CA TYR A 222 -17.14 -1.58 -11.26
C TYR A 222 -16.65 -0.66 -10.14
N SER A 223 -15.60 -1.07 -9.43
CA SER A 223 -14.97 -0.32 -8.35
C SER A 223 -13.46 -0.41 -8.44
N GLY A 224 -12.77 0.67 -8.11
CA GLY A 224 -11.33 0.72 -8.20
C GLY A 224 -10.74 2.01 -7.67
N GLU A 225 -9.47 2.19 -7.98
CA GLU A 225 -8.71 3.40 -7.71
C GLU A 225 -8.07 3.89 -9.01
N ILE A 226 -8.15 5.20 -9.25
CA ILE A 226 -7.51 5.90 -10.36
C ILE A 226 -6.35 6.69 -9.79
N THR A 227 -5.15 6.44 -10.29
CA THR A 227 -3.90 7.08 -9.87
C THR A 227 -3.10 7.56 -11.08
N LEU A 228 -2.00 8.27 -10.85
CA LEU A 228 -1.06 8.62 -11.91
C LEU A 228 -0.17 7.41 -12.24
N LYS A 229 -0.14 7.01 -13.49
CA LYS A 229 0.60 5.84 -14.01
C LYS A 229 2.12 5.94 -13.79
N ARG A 230 2.65 7.14 -13.69
CA ARG A 230 4.09 7.40 -13.51
C ARG A 230 4.58 7.26 -12.07
N THR A 231 3.67 7.01 -11.11
CA THR A 231 4.01 6.85 -9.70
C THR A 231 3.61 5.46 -9.20
N ASN A 232 4.50 4.82 -8.46
CA ASN A 232 4.25 3.61 -7.69
C ASN A 232 5.17 3.60 -6.45
N LYS A 233 5.00 2.64 -5.56
CA LYS A 233 5.81 2.56 -4.34
C LYS A 233 7.32 2.54 -4.62
N ALA A 234 7.77 1.87 -5.68
CA ALA A 234 9.18 1.80 -6.07
C ALA A 234 9.73 3.16 -6.54
N THR A 235 8.94 3.92 -7.32
CA THR A 235 9.36 5.28 -7.74
C THR A 235 9.47 6.21 -6.54
N GLY A 236 8.57 6.09 -5.55
CA GLY A 236 8.67 6.83 -4.28
C GLY A 236 9.91 6.44 -3.47
N MET A 237 10.23 5.14 -3.37
CA MET A 237 11.47 4.67 -2.75
C MET A 237 12.71 5.27 -3.44
N GLN A 238 12.73 5.33 -4.78
CA GLN A 238 13.84 5.93 -5.52
C GLN A 238 14.04 7.41 -5.14
N LYS A 239 12.94 8.19 -4.93
CA LYS A 239 13.04 9.57 -4.45
C LYS A 239 13.70 9.67 -3.07
N VAL A 240 13.39 8.74 -2.17
CA VAL A 240 14.07 8.65 -0.88
C VAL A 240 15.55 8.35 -1.04
N LEU A 241 15.92 7.39 -1.90
CA LEU A 241 17.32 7.05 -2.17
C LEU A 241 18.10 8.20 -2.76
N ASP A 242 17.51 8.91 -3.72
CA ASP A 242 18.11 10.11 -4.32
C ASP A 242 18.39 11.19 -3.26
N ALA A 243 17.47 11.41 -2.32
CA ALA A 243 17.62 12.37 -1.23
C ALA A 243 18.66 11.96 -0.18
N LEU A 244 18.89 10.64 -0.03
CA LEU A 244 19.85 10.09 0.93
C LEU A 244 21.24 9.83 0.31
N ASP A 245 21.40 9.99 -1.00
CA ASP A 245 22.58 9.52 -1.76
C ASP A 245 22.92 8.05 -1.44
N ALA A 246 21.88 7.20 -1.42
CA ALA A 246 21.96 5.82 -0.98
C ALA A 246 21.73 4.83 -2.12
N ALA A 247 22.34 3.65 -2.00
CA ALA A 247 22.22 2.60 -2.99
C ALA A 247 20.97 1.74 -2.76
N ARG A 248 20.38 1.23 -3.84
CA ARG A 248 19.24 0.31 -3.81
C ARG A 248 19.54 -0.95 -2.97
N GLU A 249 20.74 -1.46 -3.05
CA GLU A 249 21.23 -2.66 -2.35
C GLU A 249 21.21 -2.49 -0.81
N ASP A 250 21.11 -1.27 -0.33
CA ASP A 250 20.97 -0.96 1.10
C ASP A 250 19.52 -0.91 1.58
N THR A 251 18.56 -1.17 0.70
CA THR A 251 17.14 -1.15 1.04
C THR A 251 16.59 -2.54 1.38
N ILE A 252 15.59 -2.54 2.25
CA ILE A 252 14.76 -3.69 2.55
C ILE A 252 13.30 -3.21 2.55
N ALA A 253 12.43 -3.92 1.81
CA ALA A 253 11.02 -3.60 1.75
C ALA A 253 10.18 -4.74 2.32
N PHE A 254 9.13 -4.39 3.07
CA PHE A 254 8.17 -5.32 3.66
C PHE A 254 6.77 -5.01 3.13
N GLY A 255 6.07 -6.02 2.62
CA GLY A 255 4.74 -5.87 2.05
C GLY A 255 3.93 -7.15 2.03
N ASP A 256 2.63 -7.06 1.73
CA ASP A 256 1.73 -8.21 1.69
C ASP A 256 0.72 -8.20 0.53
N GLY A 257 0.54 -7.07 -0.14
CA GLY A 257 -0.45 -6.89 -1.19
C GLY A 257 0.09 -6.87 -2.62
N ALA A 258 -0.81 -6.90 -3.60
CA ALA A 258 -0.46 -6.75 -5.01
C ALA A 258 0.16 -5.36 -5.31
N ASN A 259 -0.22 -4.32 -4.57
CA ASN A 259 0.33 -2.97 -4.66
C ASN A 259 1.77 -2.84 -4.10
N ASP A 260 2.32 -3.93 -3.52
CA ASP A 260 3.68 -4.00 -3.00
C ASP A 260 4.67 -4.63 -3.99
N ILE A 261 4.19 -5.24 -5.06
CA ILE A 261 5.03 -5.98 -6.02
C ILE A 261 6.19 -5.12 -6.50
N ASP A 262 5.93 -3.88 -6.89
CA ASP A 262 6.96 -2.99 -7.42
C ASP A 262 8.02 -2.66 -6.36
N MET A 263 7.62 -2.37 -5.12
CA MET A 263 8.59 -2.06 -4.06
C MET A 263 9.38 -3.30 -3.62
N LEU A 264 8.75 -4.49 -3.59
CA LEU A 264 9.42 -5.75 -3.26
C LEU A 264 10.47 -6.11 -4.30
N HIS A 265 10.15 -5.97 -5.60
CA HIS A 265 11.11 -6.15 -6.70
C HIS A 265 12.19 -5.08 -6.72
N PHE A 266 11.85 -3.84 -6.39
CA PHE A 266 12.79 -2.73 -6.42
C PHE A 266 13.80 -2.80 -5.28
N ALA A 267 13.43 -3.23 -4.11
CA ALA A 267 14.31 -3.27 -2.95
C ALA A 267 15.58 -4.10 -3.19
N GLY A 268 16.65 -3.81 -2.44
CA GLY A 268 17.82 -4.69 -2.37
C GLY A 268 17.47 -6.05 -1.76
N THR A 269 16.45 -6.07 -0.89
CA THR A 269 15.81 -7.30 -0.38
C THR A 269 14.32 -7.03 -0.18
N GLY A 270 13.49 -7.74 -0.94
CA GLY A 270 12.03 -7.76 -0.78
C GLY A 270 11.60 -8.87 0.17
N VAL A 271 10.80 -8.55 1.17
CA VAL A 271 10.28 -9.49 2.18
C VAL A 271 8.76 -9.47 2.17
N ALA A 272 8.13 -10.56 1.77
CA ALA A 272 6.69 -10.73 1.86
C ALA A 272 6.29 -11.25 3.25
N MET A 273 5.19 -10.72 3.79
CA MET A 273 4.58 -11.24 5.01
C MET A 273 4.00 -12.64 4.80
N GLY A 274 3.92 -13.45 5.86
CA GLY A 274 3.31 -14.78 5.78
C GLY A 274 1.84 -14.76 5.37
N ASN A 275 1.10 -13.71 5.76
CA ASN A 275 -0.27 -13.43 5.33
C ASN A 275 -0.37 -12.80 3.92
N ALA A 276 0.73 -12.57 3.23
CA ALA A 276 0.74 -11.90 1.93
C ALA A 276 -0.02 -12.70 0.86
N GLN A 277 -0.52 -11.98 -0.13
CA GLN A 277 -1.06 -12.56 -1.35
C GLN A 277 0.00 -13.34 -2.13
N ASP A 278 -0.39 -14.35 -2.89
CA ASP A 278 0.55 -15.20 -3.64
C ASP A 278 1.40 -14.38 -4.63
N CYS A 279 0.85 -13.34 -5.25
CA CYS A 279 1.58 -12.45 -6.14
C CYS A 279 2.70 -11.68 -5.42
N ALA A 280 2.46 -11.18 -4.21
CA ALA A 280 3.48 -10.51 -3.40
C ALA A 280 4.54 -11.50 -2.91
N LYS A 281 4.15 -12.72 -2.49
CA LYS A 281 5.10 -13.79 -2.14
C LYS A 281 6.00 -14.20 -3.30
N THR A 282 5.45 -14.21 -4.52
CA THR A 282 6.24 -14.52 -5.74
C THR A 282 7.21 -13.41 -6.09
N ALA A 283 6.86 -12.16 -5.80
CA ALA A 283 7.68 -10.98 -6.07
C ALA A 283 8.83 -10.78 -5.08
N ALA A 284 8.74 -11.36 -3.89
CA ALA A 284 9.69 -11.15 -2.81
C ALA A 284 10.88 -12.13 -2.90
N ASP A 285 12.04 -11.70 -2.39
CA ASP A 285 13.22 -12.56 -2.20
C ASP A 285 13.03 -13.53 -1.04
N MET A 286 12.16 -13.15 -0.08
CA MET A 286 11.94 -13.90 1.15
C MET A 286 10.50 -13.79 1.62
N ILE A 287 10.07 -14.80 2.37
CA ILE A 287 8.80 -14.81 3.07
C ILE A 287 9.07 -14.94 4.57
N THR A 288 8.51 -14.02 5.35
CA THR A 288 8.52 -14.10 6.82
C THR A 288 7.23 -14.75 7.35
N ASP A 289 7.07 -14.83 8.66
CA ASP A 289 5.85 -15.34 9.28
C ASP A 289 4.67 -14.36 9.12
N ASP A 290 3.49 -14.84 9.45
CA ASP A 290 2.24 -14.05 9.44
C ASP A 290 2.33 -12.87 10.43
N ILE A 291 1.69 -11.75 10.12
CA ILE A 291 1.64 -10.56 11.00
C ILE A 291 1.13 -10.90 12.40
N ARG A 292 0.24 -11.89 12.53
CA ARG A 292 -0.30 -12.39 13.81
C ARG A 292 0.70 -13.25 14.60
N GLU A 293 1.78 -13.68 13.97
CA GLU A 293 2.83 -14.54 14.53
C GLU A 293 4.16 -13.79 14.69
N ASP A 294 4.09 -12.46 14.84
CA ASP A 294 5.27 -11.58 14.97
C ASP A 294 6.22 -11.62 13.75
N GLY A 295 5.67 -11.86 12.55
CA GLY A 295 6.45 -12.05 11.32
C GLY A 295 7.44 -10.93 11.06
N LEU A 296 7.04 -9.68 11.25
CA LEU A 296 7.92 -8.53 11.04
C LEU A 296 9.10 -8.52 12.03
N ARG A 297 8.85 -8.79 13.33
CA ARG A 297 9.90 -8.88 14.35
C ARG A 297 10.89 -10.01 14.05
N ARG A 298 10.41 -11.14 13.51
CA ARG A 298 11.29 -12.28 13.19
C ARG A 298 12.17 -12.03 11.98
N ALA A 299 11.69 -11.22 11.03
CA ALA A 299 12.46 -10.85 9.85
C ALA A 299 13.53 -9.79 10.14
N MET A 300 13.32 -8.95 11.13
CA MET A 300 14.23 -7.87 11.56
C MET A 300 15.24 -8.33 12.62
#